data_4d580fbd6bf152c3912440c5cab11687
#
_entry.id   4d580fbd6bf152c3912440c5cab11687
#
_cell.length_a   1.000
_cell.length_b   1.000
_cell.length_c   1.000
_cell.angle_alpha   90.00
_cell.angle_beta   90.00
_cell.angle_gamma   90.00
#
_symmetry.space_group_name_H-M   'P 1'
#
loop_
_entity.id
_entity.type
_entity.pdbx_description
1 polymer ?
#
loop_
_entity_poly.entity_id
_entity_poly.type
_entity_poly.pdbx_seq_one_letter_code
_entity_poly.pdbx_strand_id
1 'polypeptide(L)'
;MKIEFREIDKTNYWDCMALTVDDSQEGFVADNKQSLVEAAYEDGLYTLGIYHEETMVGFVLYDYDDTFPGWSMSRFMIGKQFQGKGYGKQAARAFLYYFKEKHNADKLYISVSLKNTVARKMYASIGFEEIKEIEYTFLGMQFKEMQMVKEL
;
A
#
# COMPACT_ATOMS: atom_id res chain seq x y z
N MET A 1 3.81 -11.90 -15.77
CA MET A 1 3.61 -12.09 -14.30
C MET A 1 2.17 -11.75 -13.96
N LYS A 2 1.42 -12.71 -13.45
CA LYS A 2 0.03 -12.51 -13.06
C LYS A 2 -0.07 -12.23 -11.56
N ILE A 3 -0.64 -11.08 -11.21
CA ILE A 3 -0.86 -10.68 -9.82
C ILE A 3 -2.34 -10.85 -9.49
N GLU A 4 -2.62 -11.44 -8.34
CA GLU A 4 -3.98 -11.57 -7.82
C GLU A 4 -4.06 -10.92 -6.44
N PHE A 5 -5.25 -10.46 -6.09
CA PHE A 5 -5.53 -9.88 -4.77
C PHE A 5 -6.55 -10.76 -4.06
N ARG A 6 -6.26 -11.10 -2.81
CA ARG A 6 -7.16 -11.92 -1.98
C ARG A 6 -7.32 -11.26 -0.62
N GLU A 7 -8.54 -11.26 -0.13
CA GLU A 7 -8.83 -10.72 1.19
C GLU A 7 -8.05 -11.47 2.26
N ILE A 8 -7.62 -10.75 3.30
CA ILE A 8 -6.95 -11.34 4.45
C ILE A 8 -8.03 -11.90 5.36
N ASP A 9 -7.91 -13.17 5.71
CA ASP A 9 -8.85 -13.87 6.58
C ASP A 9 -8.12 -14.88 7.48
N LYS A 10 -8.88 -15.73 8.15
CA LYS A 10 -8.31 -16.74 9.06
C LYS A 10 -7.41 -17.77 8.38
N THR A 11 -7.49 -17.91 7.06
CA THR A 11 -6.71 -18.91 6.32
C THR A 11 -5.34 -18.40 5.87
N ASN A 12 -5.14 -17.08 5.80
CA ASN A 12 -3.92 -16.51 5.25
C ASN A 12 -3.28 -15.37 6.09
N TYR A 13 -3.86 -15.01 7.23
CA TYR A 13 -3.32 -13.88 7.99
C TYR A 13 -1.90 -14.15 8.54
N TRP A 14 -1.54 -15.40 8.80
CA TRP A 14 -0.19 -15.75 9.21
C TRP A 14 0.84 -15.43 8.13
N ASP A 15 0.52 -15.75 6.88
CA ASP A 15 1.38 -15.42 5.75
C ASP A 15 1.59 -13.90 5.63
N CYS A 16 0.51 -13.13 5.86
CA CYS A 16 0.58 -11.68 5.87
C CYS A 16 1.49 -11.15 6.99
N MET A 17 1.33 -11.67 8.20
CA MET A 17 2.16 -11.27 9.34
C MET A 17 3.64 -11.61 9.15
N ALA A 18 3.93 -12.67 8.44
CA ALA A 18 5.30 -13.12 8.17
C ALA A 18 6.03 -12.25 7.14
N LEU A 19 5.31 -11.48 6.35
CA LEU A 19 5.93 -10.57 5.38
C LEU A 19 6.48 -9.34 6.08
N THR A 20 7.76 -9.06 5.86
CA THR A 20 8.43 -7.89 6.42
C THR A 20 9.22 -7.18 5.32
N VAL A 21 9.50 -5.90 5.53
CA VAL A 21 10.36 -5.13 4.63
C VAL A 21 11.81 -5.26 5.05
N ASP A 22 12.72 -4.85 4.16
CA ASP A 22 14.13 -4.72 4.49
C ASP A 22 14.32 -3.72 5.64
N ASP A 23 15.34 -3.92 6.49
CA ASP A 23 15.61 -3.06 7.65
C ASP A 23 15.77 -1.59 7.24
N SER A 24 16.33 -1.33 6.07
CA SER A 24 16.48 0.04 5.53
C SER A 24 15.13 0.71 5.21
N GLN A 25 14.05 -0.05 5.14
CA GLN A 25 12.70 0.43 4.79
C GLN A 25 11.78 0.48 6.01
N GLU A 26 12.24 0.07 7.18
CA GLU A 26 11.45 0.18 8.40
C GLU A 26 11.12 1.65 8.66
N GLY A 27 9.87 1.92 9.03
CA GLY A 27 9.39 3.28 9.24
C GLY A 27 8.82 3.96 8.00
N PHE A 28 9.00 3.39 6.81
CA PHE A 28 8.37 3.91 5.58
C PHE A 28 6.88 3.58 5.50
N VAL A 29 6.48 2.50 6.13
CA VAL A 29 5.11 2.02 6.18
C VAL A 29 4.90 1.28 7.50
N ALA A 30 3.69 1.32 8.05
CA ALA A 30 3.34 0.54 9.24
C ALA A 30 3.49 -0.95 8.94
N ASP A 31 3.93 -1.75 9.92
CA ASP A 31 4.05 -3.19 9.70
C ASP A 31 2.68 -3.85 9.51
N ASN A 32 2.70 -5.06 8.96
CA ASN A 32 1.46 -5.76 8.63
C ASN A 32 0.65 -6.15 9.87
N LYS A 33 1.31 -6.44 10.97
CA LYS A 33 0.62 -6.75 12.24
C LYS A 33 -0.21 -5.56 12.72
N GLN A 34 0.40 -4.37 12.72
CA GLN A 34 -0.31 -3.14 13.07
C GLN A 34 -1.48 -2.89 12.13
N SER A 35 -1.26 -3.07 10.84
CA SER A 35 -2.30 -2.87 9.82
C SER A 35 -3.50 -3.80 10.04
N LEU A 36 -3.26 -5.07 10.34
CA LEU A 36 -4.32 -6.04 10.58
C LEU A 36 -5.10 -5.72 11.86
N VAL A 37 -4.41 -5.28 12.91
CA VAL A 37 -5.09 -4.86 14.15
C VAL A 37 -5.97 -3.65 13.90
N GLU A 38 -5.46 -2.63 13.21
CA GLU A 38 -6.25 -1.44 12.89
C GLU A 38 -7.48 -1.82 12.06
N ALA A 39 -7.32 -2.67 11.05
CA ALA A 39 -8.43 -3.10 10.21
C ALA A 39 -9.49 -3.91 10.97
N ALA A 40 -9.10 -4.58 12.05
CA ALA A 40 -10.04 -5.34 12.88
C ALA A 40 -10.91 -4.43 13.75
N TYR A 41 -10.42 -3.25 14.12
CA TYR A 41 -11.09 -2.36 15.08
C TYR A 41 -11.58 -1.03 14.49
N GLU A 42 -11.17 -0.68 13.29
CA GLU A 42 -11.59 0.55 12.62
C GLU A 42 -12.41 0.19 11.37
N ASP A 43 -13.51 0.92 11.15
CA ASP A 43 -14.36 0.69 9.99
C ASP A 43 -13.73 1.30 8.73
N GLY A 44 -14.05 0.71 7.57
CA GLY A 44 -13.68 1.28 6.28
C GLY A 44 -12.24 1.04 5.85
N LEU A 45 -11.51 0.17 6.54
CA LEU A 45 -10.18 -0.27 6.13
C LEU A 45 -10.29 -1.60 5.38
N TYR A 46 -9.70 -1.66 4.20
CA TYR A 46 -9.70 -2.84 3.34
C TYR A 46 -8.30 -3.41 3.26
N THR A 47 -8.15 -4.71 3.51
CA THR A 47 -6.84 -5.38 3.47
C THR A 47 -6.84 -6.48 2.43
N LEU A 48 -5.76 -6.53 1.64
CA LEU A 48 -5.59 -7.54 0.60
C LEU A 48 -4.17 -8.10 0.64
N GLY A 49 -4.06 -9.41 0.49
CA GLY A 49 -2.79 -10.04 0.15
C GLY A 49 -2.52 -9.90 -1.34
N ILE A 50 -1.29 -9.62 -1.68
CA ILE A 50 -0.82 -9.59 -3.06
C ILE A 50 -0.20 -10.94 -3.36
N TYR A 51 -0.72 -11.63 -4.37
CA TYR A 51 -0.31 -13.00 -4.70
C TYR A 51 0.29 -13.08 -6.08
N HIS A 52 1.35 -13.88 -6.17
CA HIS A 52 1.83 -14.43 -7.42
C HIS A 52 1.65 -15.96 -7.32
N GLU A 53 0.76 -16.50 -8.15
CA GLU A 53 0.31 -17.89 -8.04
C GLU A 53 -0.29 -18.13 -6.64
N GLU A 54 0.18 -19.14 -5.90
CA GLU A 54 -0.33 -19.45 -4.57
C GLU A 54 0.50 -18.80 -3.45
N THR A 55 1.48 -17.96 -3.80
CA THR A 55 2.38 -17.33 -2.83
C THR A 55 2.00 -15.89 -2.57
N MET A 56 1.78 -15.54 -1.30
CA MET A 56 1.59 -14.14 -0.90
C MET A 56 2.95 -13.44 -0.93
N VAL A 57 3.10 -12.46 -1.80
CA VAL A 57 4.35 -11.72 -1.98
C VAL A 57 4.31 -10.31 -1.38
N GLY A 58 3.11 -9.82 -1.05
CA GLY A 58 2.95 -8.49 -0.50
C GLY A 58 1.59 -8.27 0.12
N PHE A 59 1.35 -7.01 0.52
CA PHE A 59 0.16 -6.62 1.24
C PHE A 59 -0.22 -5.18 0.89
N VAL A 60 -1.52 -4.91 0.82
CA VAL A 60 -2.04 -3.57 0.62
C VAL A 60 -3.21 -3.31 1.58
N LEU A 61 -3.21 -2.11 2.18
CA LEU A 61 -4.35 -1.57 2.92
C LEU A 61 -4.78 -0.28 2.23
N TYR A 62 -6.06 -0.16 1.93
CA TYR A 62 -6.62 1.04 1.35
C TYR A 62 -7.92 1.41 2.05
N ASP A 63 -8.29 2.69 1.97
CA ASP A 63 -9.44 3.22 2.70
C ASP A 63 -9.99 4.47 2.02
N TYR A 64 -11.18 4.85 2.42
CA TYR A 64 -11.79 6.13 2.04
C TYR A 64 -11.71 7.08 3.24
N ASP A 65 -11.15 8.25 3.02
CA ASP A 65 -10.99 9.26 4.07
C ASP A 65 -11.42 10.63 3.54
N ASP A 66 -12.48 11.20 4.13
CA ASP A 66 -13.01 12.50 3.73
C ASP A 66 -12.05 13.65 3.98
N THR A 67 -11.18 13.54 5.00
CA THR A 67 -10.19 14.58 5.34
C THR A 67 -9.00 14.52 4.40
N PHE A 68 -8.71 13.36 3.88
CA PHE A 68 -7.76 13.09 2.81
C PHE A 68 -8.63 12.87 1.58
N PRO A 69 -8.69 13.74 0.59
CA PRO A 69 -9.90 13.96 -0.23
C PRO A 69 -10.42 12.74 -1.02
N GLY A 70 -10.45 11.59 -0.43
CA GLY A 70 -11.08 10.41 -1.02
C GLY A 70 -10.33 9.12 -0.76
N TRP A 71 -10.35 8.22 -1.73
CA TRP A 71 -9.73 6.90 -1.65
C TRP A 71 -8.21 6.98 -1.60
N SER A 72 -7.61 6.24 -0.68
CA SER A 72 -6.17 6.23 -0.46
C SER A 72 -5.66 4.81 -0.37
N MET A 73 -4.56 4.53 -1.05
CA MET A 73 -3.77 3.32 -0.81
C MET A 73 -2.78 3.65 0.29
N SER A 74 -3.20 3.42 1.53
CA SER A 74 -2.50 3.91 2.71
C SER A 74 -1.25 3.10 3.05
N ARG A 75 -1.25 1.81 2.69
CA ARG A 75 -0.11 0.92 2.94
C ARG A 75 0.03 -0.05 1.79
N PHE A 76 1.26 -0.19 1.33
CA PHE A 76 1.61 -1.08 0.23
C PHE A 76 3.03 -1.56 0.46
N MET A 77 3.23 -2.88 0.49
CA MET A 77 4.57 -3.43 0.68
C MET A 77 4.74 -4.74 -0.07
N ILE A 78 5.97 -5.00 -0.46
CA ILE A 78 6.41 -6.31 -0.96
C ILE A 78 7.38 -6.89 0.07
N GLY A 79 7.19 -8.15 0.43
CA GLY A 79 8.05 -8.83 1.39
C GLY A 79 9.51 -8.83 0.92
N LYS A 80 10.45 -8.65 1.84
CA LYS A 80 11.87 -8.46 1.52
C LYS A 80 12.45 -9.54 0.62
N GLN A 81 12.03 -10.80 0.80
CA GLN A 81 12.52 -11.91 -0.01
C GLN A 81 12.00 -11.88 -1.46
N PHE A 82 11.00 -11.07 -1.74
CA PHE A 82 10.40 -10.93 -3.07
C PHE A 82 10.77 -9.61 -3.75
N GLN A 83 11.52 -8.74 -3.10
CA GLN A 83 11.94 -7.46 -3.67
C GLN A 83 13.02 -7.65 -4.73
N GLY A 84 13.17 -6.67 -5.61
CA GLY A 84 14.14 -6.72 -6.69
C GLY A 84 13.78 -7.62 -7.87
N LYS A 85 12.53 -8.11 -7.92
CA LYS A 85 12.03 -9.03 -8.96
C LYS A 85 10.92 -8.45 -9.81
N GLY A 86 10.61 -7.16 -9.62
CA GLY A 86 9.57 -6.48 -10.39
C GLY A 86 8.16 -6.59 -9.80
N TYR A 87 7.97 -7.24 -8.67
CA TYR A 87 6.64 -7.40 -8.07
C TYR A 87 5.99 -6.07 -7.67
N GLY A 88 6.76 -5.14 -7.12
CA GLY A 88 6.22 -3.87 -6.63
C GLY A 88 5.49 -3.09 -7.70
N LYS A 89 6.14 -2.87 -8.83
CA LYS A 89 5.54 -2.13 -9.95
C LYS A 89 4.38 -2.88 -10.58
N GLN A 90 4.52 -4.18 -10.77
CA GLN A 90 3.46 -5.02 -11.35
C GLN A 90 2.23 -5.04 -10.43
N ALA A 91 2.44 -5.18 -9.13
CA ALA A 91 1.35 -5.21 -8.16
C ALA A 91 0.66 -3.86 -8.04
N ALA A 92 1.42 -2.76 -8.02
CA ALA A 92 0.83 -1.42 -7.96
C ALA A 92 -0.03 -1.15 -9.20
N ARG A 93 0.47 -1.51 -10.38
CA ARG A 93 -0.29 -1.37 -11.62
C ARG A 93 -1.55 -2.23 -11.62
N ALA A 94 -1.44 -3.48 -11.20
CA ALA A 94 -2.57 -4.40 -11.12
C ALA A 94 -3.61 -3.90 -10.11
N PHE A 95 -3.17 -3.30 -9.00
CA PHE A 95 -4.07 -2.75 -7.99
C PHE A 95 -4.93 -1.62 -8.57
N LEU A 96 -4.39 -0.78 -9.42
CA LEU A 96 -5.18 0.29 -10.04
C LEU A 96 -6.39 -0.26 -10.81
N TYR A 97 -6.19 -1.34 -11.56
CA TYR A 97 -7.29 -1.98 -12.28
C TYR A 97 -8.30 -2.62 -11.34
N TYR A 98 -7.80 -3.38 -10.36
CA TYR A 98 -8.65 -4.02 -9.35
C TYR A 98 -9.51 -2.99 -8.63
N PHE A 99 -8.89 -1.91 -8.17
CA PHE A 99 -9.54 -0.87 -7.40
C PHE A 99 -10.61 -0.14 -8.22
N LYS A 100 -10.28 0.24 -9.43
CA LYS A 100 -11.22 0.93 -10.32
C LYS A 100 -12.46 0.08 -10.58
N GLU A 101 -12.28 -1.19 -10.88
CA GLU A 101 -13.41 -2.08 -11.14
C GLU A 101 -14.28 -2.27 -9.90
N LYS A 102 -13.66 -2.45 -8.74
CA LYS A 102 -14.39 -2.73 -7.51
C LYS A 102 -15.15 -1.54 -6.97
N HIS A 103 -14.59 -0.35 -7.03
CA HIS A 103 -15.13 0.84 -6.37
C HIS A 103 -15.64 1.91 -7.34
N ASN A 104 -15.42 1.75 -8.63
CA ASN A 104 -15.80 2.72 -9.65
C ASN A 104 -15.35 4.14 -9.27
N ALA A 105 -14.14 4.25 -8.75
CA ALA A 105 -13.58 5.50 -8.26
C ALA A 105 -12.84 6.25 -9.38
N ASP A 106 -12.79 7.58 -9.27
CA ASP A 106 -12.14 8.45 -10.25
C ASP A 106 -10.65 8.65 -9.97
N LYS A 107 -10.25 8.56 -8.72
CA LYS A 107 -8.90 8.88 -8.26
C LYS A 107 -8.47 7.96 -7.14
N LEU A 108 -7.16 7.80 -7.02
CA LEU A 108 -6.53 7.13 -5.89
C LEU A 108 -5.36 7.98 -5.39
N TYR A 109 -5.34 8.23 -4.09
CA TYR A 109 -4.27 8.98 -3.44
C TYR A 109 -3.30 8.03 -2.77
N ILE A 110 -2.05 8.47 -2.64
CA ILE A 110 -1.03 7.80 -1.84
C ILE A 110 -0.21 8.86 -1.12
N SER A 111 0.45 8.47 -0.03
CA SER A 111 1.44 9.28 0.65
C SER A 111 2.69 8.44 0.84
N VAL A 112 3.83 8.94 0.40
CA VAL A 112 5.09 8.20 0.37
C VAL A 112 6.13 9.00 1.14
N SER A 113 6.88 8.34 2.04
CA SER A 113 7.97 8.99 2.75
C SER A 113 8.86 9.75 1.78
N LEU A 114 9.22 11.01 2.12
CA LEU A 114 10.11 11.82 1.30
C LEU A 114 11.44 11.13 1.02
N LYS A 115 11.89 10.28 1.95
CA LYS A 115 13.14 9.54 1.84
C LYS A 115 13.03 8.30 0.96
N ASN A 116 11.83 7.83 0.69
CA ASN A 116 11.61 6.64 -0.13
C ASN A 116 11.58 7.00 -1.62
N THR A 117 12.75 7.38 -2.13
CA THR A 117 12.89 7.83 -3.52
C THR A 117 12.59 6.72 -4.53
N VAL A 118 12.88 5.46 -4.18
CA VAL A 118 12.58 4.31 -5.04
C VAL A 118 11.07 4.18 -5.26
N ALA A 119 10.28 4.24 -4.19
CA ALA A 119 8.82 4.17 -4.31
C ALA A 119 8.25 5.37 -5.05
N ARG A 120 8.74 6.59 -4.75
CA ARG A 120 8.27 7.81 -5.42
C ARG A 120 8.46 7.71 -6.93
N LYS A 121 9.62 7.25 -7.38
CA LYS A 121 9.91 7.05 -8.80
C LYS A 121 9.03 5.96 -9.41
N MET A 122 8.83 4.87 -8.69
CA MET A 122 7.99 3.78 -9.17
C MET A 122 6.55 4.24 -9.37
N TYR A 123 5.97 4.94 -8.41
CA TYR A 123 4.61 5.47 -8.53
C TYR A 123 4.49 6.49 -9.66
N ALA A 124 5.46 7.37 -9.80
CA ALA A 124 5.48 8.33 -10.92
C ALA A 124 5.51 7.59 -12.26
N SER A 125 6.26 6.48 -12.35
CA SER A 125 6.38 5.70 -13.59
C SER A 125 5.08 5.03 -14.02
N ILE A 126 4.12 4.86 -13.12
CA ILE A 126 2.81 4.30 -13.43
C ILE A 126 1.69 5.35 -13.45
N GLY A 127 2.06 6.62 -13.41
CA GLY A 127 1.15 7.73 -13.66
C GLY A 127 0.69 8.52 -12.45
N PHE A 128 1.23 8.26 -11.25
CA PHE A 128 0.95 9.12 -10.10
C PHE A 128 1.69 10.44 -10.25
N GLU A 129 1.01 11.53 -9.89
CA GLU A 129 1.57 12.88 -9.88
C GLU A 129 1.74 13.38 -8.47
N GLU A 130 2.88 14.01 -8.17
CA GLU A 130 3.14 14.61 -6.87
C GLU A 130 2.29 15.87 -6.70
N ILE A 131 1.63 15.99 -5.55
CA ILE A 131 0.77 17.15 -5.24
C ILE A 131 1.47 18.09 -4.29
N LYS A 132 1.84 17.62 -3.09
CA LYS A 132 2.42 18.46 -2.04
C LYS A 132 3.08 17.59 -0.98
N GLU A 133 4.01 18.20 -0.24
CA GLU A 133 4.58 17.59 0.96
C GLU A 133 3.60 17.76 2.12
N ILE A 134 3.46 16.72 2.93
CA ILE A 134 2.65 16.73 4.14
C ILE A 134 3.50 16.31 5.33
N GLU A 135 3.16 16.83 6.49
CA GLU A 135 3.79 16.51 7.77
C GLU A 135 2.71 16.20 8.79
N TYR A 136 2.91 15.13 9.55
CA TYR A 136 2.01 14.79 10.65
C TYR A 136 2.73 13.98 11.71
N THR A 137 2.15 13.92 12.90
CA THR A 137 2.65 13.11 14.01
C THR A 137 1.65 12.00 14.29
N PHE A 138 2.15 10.78 14.39
CA PHE A 138 1.34 9.60 14.71
C PHE A 138 2.11 8.71 15.66
N LEU A 139 1.48 8.36 16.80
CA LEU A 139 2.08 7.56 17.86
C LEU A 139 3.45 8.11 18.32
N GLY A 140 3.55 9.44 18.43
CA GLY A 140 4.77 10.12 18.87
C GLY A 140 5.87 10.23 17.83
N MET A 141 5.67 9.73 16.63
CA MET A 141 6.62 9.81 15.53
C MET A 141 6.18 10.86 14.51
N GLN A 142 7.14 11.62 14.01
CA GLN A 142 6.89 12.62 12.97
C GLN A 142 7.09 12.00 11.59
N PHE A 143 6.12 12.19 10.71
CA PHE A 143 6.18 11.71 9.34
C PHE A 143 6.21 12.88 8.37
N LYS A 144 7.10 12.78 7.37
CA LYS A 144 7.21 13.72 6.26
C LYS A 144 7.03 12.94 4.99
N GLU A 145 5.96 13.23 4.24
CA GLU A 145 5.57 12.44 3.09
C GLU A 145 5.21 13.31 1.89
N MET A 146 5.34 12.73 0.71
CA MET A 146 4.82 13.32 -0.52
C MET A 146 3.46 12.72 -0.82
N GLN A 147 2.46 13.59 -0.91
CA GLN A 147 1.13 13.17 -1.36
C GLN A 147 1.11 13.10 -2.87
N MET A 148 0.62 12.01 -3.41
CA MET A 148 0.52 11.78 -4.85
C MET A 148 -0.90 11.35 -5.21
N VAL A 149 -1.28 11.56 -6.46
CA VAL A 149 -2.61 11.17 -6.96
C VAL A 149 -2.51 10.55 -8.35
N LYS A 150 -3.35 9.55 -8.60
CA LYS A 150 -3.55 8.96 -9.91
C LYS A 150 -5.01 9.09 -10.31
N GLU A 151 -5.27 9.69 -11.46
CA GLU A 151 -6.60 9.65 -12.08
C GLU A 151 -6.80 8.29 -12.76
N LEU A 152 -7.99 7.73 -12.60
CA LEU A 152 -8.30 6.38 -13.05
C LEU A 152 -9.18 6.35 -14.29
#